data_86a15f779ab3a3bb7acefd6f2621295c
#
_entry.id   86a15f779ab3a3bb7acefd6f2621295c
#
_cell.length_a   1.000
_cell.length_b   1.000
_cell.length_c   1.000
_cell.angle_alpha   90.00
_cell.angle_beta   90.00
_cell.angle_gamma   90.00
#
_symmetry.space_group_name_H-M   'P 1'
#
loop_
_entity.id
_entity.type
_entity.pdbx_description
1 polymer ?
#
loop_
_entity_poly.entity_id
_entity_poly.type
_entity_poly.pdbx_seq_one_letter_code
_entity_poly.pdbx_strand_id
1 'polypeptide(L)'
;MNPKRRPQQLDQCQDFWGLDHWVDTHPDQFTLEQVYKRMVEINQGPPEASQLQLCAKTDSYWIAGIGFIHLAQMRGELNLEYNQTYQTALIGLTPALQMPLMRADKHLRQKLVWLMLAQEGNQGLSLAKCDNSATRPAGTMGWSRTLKTCIDEGLIERDQLLDTLLQMLAADFPATRAGWYSRTLRMLAMTPNEAASRQAPLCALLTSPITATTTLAVNELAKTSRTNQLDTTLFLHHCPGALTGTKTNAVGVLKILLDNLNAINPNQIQPLLDLALTFPHPQVQRLALDLAEQSLKAKLIEPTQLTQLLAQTQLDPLTQPTAQKLQATLTTPTPQDPTNTNTAEPTPKPNAPTPSPITTPPTQTTKLTPITSHNLYGQTTLIAQEEKLGLNFELLLNYLATNPIQPTQPLTKLATRLAKGKPRPKQIIGLLLQLALNPQTTTQKQLASTLNNLETQIPTLMRQRINEIGALLKNHQTYQLLATPTHNDGTINPLTLVQRTLQNTTTNPPPADLTQALLRLNPNHPDTPTAQNLLNQHNHKLPPTKPNK
;
A
#
# COMPACT_ATOMS: atom_id res chain seq x y z
N MET A 1 29.82 16.21 16.31
CA MET A 1 30.11 16.46 17.74
C MET A 1 31.29 15.62 18.18
N ASN A 2 32.16 16.21 18.99
CA ASN A 2 33.34 15.52 19.52
C ASN A 2 32.87 14.49 20.57
N PRO A 3 33.11 13.18 20.40
CA PRO A 3 32.64 12.13 21.32
C PRO A 3 33.18 12.27 22.76
N LYS A 4 34.14 13.18 22.99
CA LYS A 4 34.72 13.44 24.29
C LYS A 4 33.90 14.38 25.22
N ARG A 5 32.71 14.86 24.81
CA ARG A 5 31.87 15.78 25.59
C ARG A 5 30.44 15.29 25.84
N ARG A 6 30.22 13.97 25.92
CA ARG A 6 28.92 13.45 26.32
C ARG A 6 28.69 13.70 27.81
N PRO A 7 27.55 14.30 28.23
CA PRO A 7 27.24 14.48 29.64
C PRO A 7 27.22 13.12 30.34
N GLN A 8 27.90 13.03 31.47
CA GLN A 8 27.88 11.82 32.31
C GLN A 8 26.82 11.90 33.41
N GLN A 9 26.33 13.09 33.69
CA GLN A 9 25.32 13.39 34.72
C GLN A 9 24.27 14.35 34.16
N LEU A 10 23.06 14.32 34.70
CA LEU A 10 21.93 15.15 34.27
C LEU A 10 22.22 16.66 34.35
N ASP A 11 22.92 17.09 35.40
CA ASP A 11 23.30 18.49 35.62
C ASP A 11 24.34 19.04 34.63
N GLN A 12 25.05 18.14 33.93
CA GLN A 12 26.03 18.51 32.90
C GLN A 12 25.39 18.75 31.52
N CYS A 13 24.10 18.45 31.34
CA CYS A 13 23.39 18.70 30.08
C CYS A 13 23.18 20.20 29.88
N GLN A 14 23.84 20.82 28.90
CA GLN A 14 23.81 22.27 28.67
C GLN A 14 22.75 22.71 27.67
N ASP A 15 22.19 21.76 26.92
CA ASP A 15 21.16 21.99 25.90
C ASP A 15 20.16 20.84 25.89
N PHE A 16 19.01 21.05 25.23
CA PHE A 16 17.95 20.05 25.12
C PHE A 16 18.41 18.79 24.37
N TRP A 17 19.35 18.90 23.45
CA TRP A 17 19.86 17.75 22.71
C TRP A 17 20.72 16.85 23.61
N GLY A 18 21.58 17.45 24.43
CA GLY A 18 22.39 16.72 25.41
C GLY A 18 21.50 16.07 26.48
N LEU A 19 20.47 16.77 26.93
CA LEU A 19 19.50 16.25 27.90
C LEU A 19 18.71 15.05 27.31
N ASP A 20 18.18 15.18 26.11
CA ASP A 20 17.44 14.12 25.42
C ASP A 20 18.31 12.86 25.24
N HIS A 21 19.54 13.05 24.78
CA HIS A 21 20.50 11.95 24.64
C HIS A 21 20.83 11.30 25.99
N TRP A 22 21.01 12.10 27.04
CA TRP A 22 21.33 11.59 28.36
C TRP A 22 20.16 10.79 28.95
N VAL A 23 18.96 11.32 28.90
CA VAL A 23 17.72 10.68 29.33
C VAL A 23 17.47 9.36 28.58
N ASP A 24 17.66 9.34 27.25
CA ASP A 24 17.52 8.14 26.44
C ASP A 24 18.55 7.05 26.76
N THR A 25 19.74 7.44 27.20
CA THR A 25 20.81 6.48 27.55
C THR A 25 20.81 6.05 29.01
N HIS A 26 20.05 6.73 29.90
CA HIS A 26 19.95 6.47 31.31
C HIS A 26 18.50 6.42 31.83
N PRO A 27 17.63 5.57 31.26
CA PRO A 27 16.17 5.63 31.46
C PRO A 27 15.73 5.42 32.93
N ASP A 28 16.56 4.76 33.76
CA ASP A 28 16.22 4.44 35.14
C ASP A 28 16.98 5.32 36.19
N GLN A 29 17.68 6.35 35.72
CA GLN A 29 18.56 7.16 36.57
C GLN A 29 18.03 8.58 36.83
N PHE A 30 16.76 8.84 36.57
CA PHE A 30 16.15 10.15 36.80
C PHE A 30 14.71 10.05 37.30
N THR A 31 14.23 11.13 37.91
CA THR A 31 12.81 11.37 38.14
C THR A 31 12.29 12.41 37.15
N LEU A 32 10.98 12.41 36.87
CA LEU A 32 10.36 13.45 36.05
C LEU A 32 10.61 14.86 36.58
N GLU A 33 10.66 15.02 37.91
CA GLU A 33 10.96 16.28 38.56
C GLU A 33 12.39 16.77 38.27
N GLN A 34 13.37 15.89 38.36
CA GLN A 34 14.77 16.22 38.04
C GLN A 34 14.93 16.64 36.57
N VAL A 35 14.29 15.91 35.65
CA VAL A 35 14.32 16.24 34.23
C VAL A 35 13.64 17.59 34.00
N TYR A 36 12.46 17.82 34.58
CA TYR A 36 11.75 19.09 34.44
C TYR A 36 12.60 20.27 34.94
N LYS A 37 13.15 20.17 36.14
CA LYS A 37 14.04 21.21 36.70
C LYS A 37 15.20 21.52 35.76
N ARG A 38 15.84 20.49 35.18
CA ARG A 38 16.93 20.69 34.23
C ARG A 38 16.45 21.34 32.93
N MET A 39 15.26 21.00 32.46
CA MET A 39 14.64 21.66 31.30
C MET A 39 14.39 23.15 31.53
N VAL A 40 13.90 23.53 32.74
CA VAL A 40 13.70 24.93 33.15
C VAL A 40 15.02 25.68 33.19
N GLU A 41 16.07 25.09 33.73
CA GLU A 41 17.41 25.70 33.77
C GLU A 41 17.98 25.92 32.34
N ILE A 42 17.87 24.94 31.44
CA ILE A 42 18.32 25.06 30.05
C ILE A 42 17.51 26.12 29.29
N ASN A 43 16.19 26.15 29.50
CA ASN A 43 15.29 27.12 28.87
C ASN A 43 15.35 28.52 29.46
N GLN A 44 16.01 28.69 30.62
CA GLN A 44 16.03 29.92 31.41
C GLN A 44 14.63 30.37 31.88
N GLY A 45 13.74 29.39 32.09
CA GLY A 45 12.36 29.58 32.55
C GLY A 45 11.44 28.44 32.15
N PRO A 46 10.17 28.46 32.59
CA PRO A 46 9.18 27.47 32.15
C PRO A 46 8.92 27.58 30.64
N PRO A 47 8.37 26.52 29.99
CA PRO A 47 8.08 26.57 28.58
C PRO A 47 6.92 27.52 28.26
N GLU A 48 6.93 28.09 27.06
CA GLU A 48 5.85 28.94 26.56
C GLU A 48 4.87 28.17 25.66
N ALA A 49 3.61 28.58 25.66
CA ALA A 49 2.55 28.01 24.81
C ALA A 49 2.90 28.02 23.30
N SER A 50 3.64 29.04 22.87
CA SER A 50 4.11 29.21 21.48
C SER A 50 5.01 28.05 21.00
N GLN A 51 5.73 27.41 21.90
CA GLN A 51 6.65 26.30 21.61
C GLN A 51 5.91 25.02 21.15
N LEU A 52 4.63 24.85 21.52
CA LEU A 52 3.82 23.71 21.06
C LEU A 52 3.72 23.62 19.52
N GLN A 53 3.58 24.77 18.86
CA GLN A 53 3.52 24.84 17.40
C GLN A 53 4.81 24.34 16.72
N LEU A 54 5.95 24.56 17.37
CA LEU A 54 7.25 24.07 16.90
C LEU A 54 7.35 22.55 17.05
N CYS A 55 6.89 21.99 18.18
CA CYS A 55 6.90 20.55 18.44
C CYS A 55 6.07 19.76 17.43
N ALA A 56 4.97 20.34 16.92
CA ALA A 56 4.08 19.66 15.97
C ALA A 56 4.53 19.78 14.50
N LYS A 57 5.40 20.74 14.19
CA LYS A 57 5.77 21.08 12.79
C LYS A 57 7.08 20.45 12.31
N THR A 58 7.99 20.06 13.20
CA THR A 58 9.37 19.82 12.81
C THR A 58 9.71 18.37 12.54
N ASP A 59 10.37 18.15 11.39
CA ASP A 59 11.21 17.00 11.06
C ASP A 59 12.49 16.94 11.95
N SER A 60 12.72 17.92 12.78
CA SER A 60 13.96 18.10 13.53
C SER A 60 13.70 17.97 15.03
N TYR A 61 14.32 17.03 15.62
CA TYR A 61 14.93 16.81 16.93
C TYR A 61 14.65 17.79 18.12
N TRP A 62 13.53 18.53 18.10
CA TRP A 62 12.98 19.20 19.28
C TRP A 62 12.11 18.25 20.11
N ILE A 63 12.57 17.00 20.19
CA ILE A 63 11.86 15.90 20.82
C ILE A 63 11.68 16.15 22.32
N ALA A 64 12.65 16.79 22.97
CA ALA A 64 12.52 17.23 24.35
C ALA A 64 11.40 18.26 24.58
N GLY A 65 11.06 19.05 23.55
CA GLY A 65 10.09 20.15 23.67
C GLY A 65 8.71 19.72 24.12
N ILE A 66 8.13 18.66 23.55
CA ILE A 66 6.79 18.21 23.97
C ILE A 66 6.80 17.58 25.38
N GLY A 67 7.86 16.89 25.76
CA GLY A 67 8.03 16.37 27.11
C GLY A 67 8.06 17.50 28.14
N PHE A 68 8.76 18.59 27.82
CA PHE A 68 8.84 19.77 28.67
C PHE A 68 7.48 20.46 28.80
N ILE A 69 6.78 20.69 27.70
CA ILE A 69 5.44 21.27 27.67
C ILE A 69 4.46 20.39 28.45
N HIS A 70 4.52 19.07 28.27
CA HIS A 70 3.62 18.14 28.93
C HIS A 70 3.85 18.12 30.46
N LEU A 71 5.10 18.13 30.90
CA LEU A 71 5.45 18.22 32.32
C LEU A 71 4.96 19.55 32.94
N ALA A 72 5.12 20.68 32.25
CA ALA A 72 4.60 21.97 32.72
C ALA A 72 3.07 21.98 32.81
N GLN A 73 2.41 21.36 31.84
CA GLN A 73 0.94 21.18 31.82
C GLN A 73 0.47 20.32 33.02
N MET A 74 1.15 19.22 33.32
CA MET A 74 0.86 18.37 34.49
C MET A 74 1.03 19.11 35.83
N ARG A 75 1.94 20.07 35.89
CA ARG A 75 2.21 20.92 37.06
C ARG A 75 1.25 22.11 37.17
N GLY A 76 0.41 22.32 36.16
CA GLY A 76 -0.48 23.49 36.11
C GLY A 76 0.21 24.81 35.77
N GLU A 77 1.46 24.77 35.31
CA GLU A 77 2.25 25.95 34.91
C GLU A 77 1.87 26.40 33.49
N LEU A 78 1.27 25.49 32.68
CA LEU A 78 0.64 25.77 31.41
C LEU A 78 -0.80 25.30 31.43
N ASN A 79 -1.65 26.00 30.64
CA ASN A 79 -3.03 25.58 30.42
C ASN A 79 -3.29 25.57 28.90
N LEU A 80 -2.90 24.49 28.26
CA LEU A 80 -3.05 24.29 26.82
C LEU A 80 -4.22 23.36 26.54
N GLU A 81 -4.91 23.66 25.45
CA GLU A 81 -5.93 22.77 24.93
C GLU A 81 -5.28 21.53 24.28
N TYR A 82 -5.80 20.35 24.59
CA TYR A 82 -5.34 19.07 23.98
C TYR A 82 -5.89 18.88 22.57
N ASN A 83 -5.70 19.88 21.72
CA ASN A 83 -6.13 19.90 20.33
C ASN A 83 -5.25 19.01 19.42
N GLN A 84 -5.54 19.00 18.13
CA GLN A 84 -4.80 18.20 17.14
C GLN A 84 -3.29 18.49 17.13
N THR A 85 -2.89 19.75 17.35
CA THR A 85 -1.49 20.14 17.41
C THR A 85 -0.77 19.46 18.58
N TYR A 86 -1.40 19.48 19.75
CA TYR A 86 -0.89 18.81 20.94
C TYR A 86 -0.76 17.29 20.76
N GLN A 87 -1.81 16.66 20.22
CA GLN A 87 -1.84 15.22 19.95
C GLN A 87 -0.76 14.80 18.95
N THR A 88 -0.56 15.60 17.89
CA THR A 88 0.53 15.37 16.93
C THR A 88 1.90 15.53 17.58
N ALA A 89 2.10 16.55 18.42
CA ALA A 89 3.36 16.77 19.12
C ALA A 89 3.71 15.60 20.06
N LEU A 90 2.71 14.99 20.73
CA LEU A 90 2.91 13.84 21.63
C LEU A 90 3.55 12.63 20.93
N ILE A 91 3.35 12.46 19.62
CA ILE A 91 4.01 11.41 18.83
C ILE A 91 5.54 11.53 18.94
N GLY A 92 6.05 12.77 19.01
CA GLY A 92 7.47 13.09 19.16
C GLY A 92 8.00 13.01 20.58
N LEU A 93 7.22 12.51 21.54
CA LEU A 93 7.70 12.38 22.91
C LEU A 93 8.92 11.45 22.98
N THR A 94 9.97 11.94 23.62
CA THR A 94 11.23 11.20 23.83
C THR A 94 10.94 9.83 24.43
N PRO A 95 11.48 8.74 23.85
CA PRO A 95 11.21 7.38 24.31
C PRO A 95 11.42 7.15 25.80
N ALA A 96 12.49 7.70 26.37
CA ALA A 96 12.77 7.55 27.79
C ALA A 96 11.74 8.25 28.71
N LEU A 97 11.02 9.25 28.21
CA LEU A 97 9.94 9.91 28.96
C LEU A 97 8.57 9.25 28.76
N GLN A 98 8.41 8.39 27.74
CA GLN A 98 7.11 7.78 27.46
C GLN A 98 6.60 6.95 28.64
N MET A 99 7.37 5.98 29.11
CA MET A 99 6.93 5.14 30.25
C MET A 99 6.79 5.91 31.56
N PRO A 100 7.75 6.75 31.99
CA PRO A 100 7.57 7.58 33.20
C PRO A 100 6.29 8.43 33.15
N LEU A 101 5.98 9.05 32.00
CA LEU A 101 4.75 9.84 31.83
C LEU A 101 3.50 8.98 31.78
N MET A 102 3.53 7.83 31.10
CA MET A 102 2.41 6.88 31.09
C MET A 102 2.09 6.35 32.50
N ARG A 103 3.09 6.19 33.37
CA ARG A 103 2.88 5.81 34.78
C ARG A 103 2.33 6.97 35.60
N ALA A 104 2.85 8.18 35.42
CA ALA A 104 2.51 9.34 36.23
C ALA A 104 1.19 10.01 35.85
N ASP A 105 0.92 10.13 34.54
CA ASP A 105 -0.26 10.86 34.05
C ASP A 105 -1.40 9.94 33.63
N LYS A 106 -2.47 9.92 34.44
CA LYS A 106 -3.71 9.20 34.16
C LYS A 106 -4.42 9.75 32.93
N HIS A 107 -4.36 11.06 32.68
CA HIS A 107 -5.04 11.68 31.53
C HIS A 107 -4.36 11.28 30.21
N LEU A 108 -3.02 11.24 30.20
CA LEU A 108 -2.25 10.76 29.04
C LEU A 108 -2.69 9.34 28.64
N ARG A 109 -2.69 8.39 29.57
CA ARG A 109 -3.00 6.99 29.27
C ARG A 109 -4.48 6.69 29.02
N GLN A 110 -5.41 7.46 29.63
CA GLN A 110 -6.85 7.23 29.47
C GLN A 110 -7.45 7.95 28.27
N LYS A 111 -6.85 9.04 27.79
CA LYS A 111 -7.42 9.87 26.72
C LYS A 111 -6.43 10.21 25.62
N LEU A 112 -5.31 10.83 25.94
CA LEU A 112 -4.45 11.45 24.93
C LEU A 112 -3.76 10.42 24.03
N VAL A 113 -3.33 9.28 24.58
CA VAL A 113 -2.70 8.21 23.79
C VAL A 113 -3.64 7.65 22.73
N TRP A 114 -4.93 7.51 23.02
CA TRP A 114 -5.93 7.02 22.08
C TRP A 114 -6.19 8.02 20.94
N LEU A 115 -6.25 9.30 21.28
CA LEU A 115 -6.38 10.37 20.29
C LEU A 115 -5.12 10.46 19.40
N MET A 116 -3.95 10.30 19.97
CA MET A 116 -2.68 10.25 19.24
C MET A 116 -2.65 9.06 18.27
N LEU A 117 -3.05 7.87 18.73
CA LEU A 117 -3.12 6.67 17.89
C LEU A 117 -4.10 6.86 16.72
N ALA A 118 -5.27 7.46 16.97
CA ALA A 118 -6.28 7.69 15.94
C ALA A 118 -5.80 8.64 14.82
N GLN A 119 -4.89 9.55 15.11
CA GLN A 119 -4.36 10.49 14.11
C GLN A 119 -3.11 10.00 13.40
N GLU A 120 -2.33 9.12 14.02
CA GLU A 120 -1.03 8.61 13.54
C GLU A 120 0.00 9.72 13.25
N GLY A 121 -0.38 10.96 13.19
CA GLY A 121 0.49 12.12 12.96
C GLY A 121 0.37 12.76 11.57
N ASN A 122 1.42 13.43 11.14
CA ASN A 122 1.51 14.14 9.87
C ASN A 122 2.73 13.69 9.04
N GLN A 123 3.00 14.33 7.90
CA GLN A 123 4.15 13.98 7.05
C GLN A 123 5.51 14.17 7.73
N GLY A 124 5.64 15.13 8.65
CA GLY A 124 6.87 15.42 9.38
C GLY A 124 7.07 14.53 10.60
N LEU A 125 5.97 14.19 11.30
CA LEU A 125 5.98 13.49 12.58
C LEU A 125 4.91 12.41 12.58
N SER A 126 5.32 11.14 12.66
CA SER A 126 4.42 10.00 12.68
C SER A 126 4.95 8.88 13.58
N LEU A 127 4.05 8.04 14.10
CA LEU A 127 4.39 6.88 14.93
C LEU A 127 5.40 5.96 14.19
N ALA A 128 5.16 5.71 12.90
CA ALA A 128 6.07 4.91 12.07
C ALA A 128 7.48 5.52 11.99
N LYS A 129 7.57 6.84 11.83
CA LYS A 129 8.85 7.55 11.73
C LYS A 129 9.58 7.58 13.08
N CYS A 130 8.85 7.85 14.15
CA CYS A 130 9.42 7.91 15.49
C CYS A 130 9.96 6.55 15.96
N ASP A 131 9.27 5.45 15.69
CA ASP A 131 9.73 4.12 16.09
C ASP A 131 10.82 3.54 15.15
N ASN A 132 10.89 3.96 13.88
CA ASN A 132 11.87 3.46 12.90
C ASN A 132 13.17 4.28 12.87
N SER A 133 13.38 5.23 13.74
CA SER A 133 14.58 6.05 13.77
C SER A 133 15.82 5.18 14.02
N ALA A 134 16.60 4.92 12.96
CA ALA A 134 17.80 4.08 12.99
C ALA A 134 18.95 4.66 13.83
N THR A 135 18.77 5.85 14.39
CA THR A 135 19.76 6.57 15.20
C THR A 135 19.60 6.35 16.70
N ARG A 136 18.60 5.55 17.13
CA ARG A 136 18.35 5.31 18.54
C ARG A 136 19.30 4.28 19.11
N PRO A 137 19.80 4.47 20.35
CA PRO A 137 20.59 3.47 21.06
C PRO A 137 19.84 2.13 21.14
N ALA A 138 20.58 1.02 21.10
CA ALA A 138 19.99 -0.30 21.31
C ALA A 138 19.34 -0.34 22.71
N GLY A 139 18.02 -0.61 22.74
CA GLY A 139 17.25 -0.65 24.00
C GLY A 139 16.28 0.50 24.20
N THR A 140 16.35 1.58 23.41
CA THR A 140 15.39 2.68 23.50
C THR A 140 14.00 2.22 23.07
N MET A 141 13.00 2.37 23.92
CA MET A 141 11.61 1.98 23.64
C MET A 141 10.91 3.09 22.87
N GLY A 142 10.38 2.76 21.67
CA GLY A 142 9.43 3.63 20.99
C GLY A 142 8.00 3.33 21.42
N TRP A 143 7.03 4.06 20.86
CA TRP A 143 5.62 3.93 21.24
C TRP A 143 5.07 2.51 21.17
N SER A 144 5.46 1.71 20.18
CA SER A 144 5.01 0.31 20.09
C SER A 144 5.40 -0.51 21.32
N ARG A 145 6.63 -0.38 21.77
CA ARG A 145 7.12 -1.08 22.99
C ARG A 145 6.53 -0.48 24.26
N THR A 146 6.44 0.85 24.34
CA THR A 146 5.80 1.55 25.47
C THR A 146 4.37 1.06 25.67
N LEU A 147 3.57 0.97 24.62
CA LEU A 147 2.20 0.46 24.69
C LEU A 147 2.15 -1.00 25.14
N LYS A 148 3.07 -1.83 24.64
CA LYS A 148 3.16 -3.22 25.11
C LYS A 148 3.49 -3.28 26.62
N THR A 149 4.47 -2.51 27.07
CA THR A 149 4.84 -2.45 28.50
C THR A 149 3.68 -1.94 29.35
N CYS A 150 2.92 -0.95 28.86
CA CYS A 150 1.72 -0.46 29.55
C CYS A 150 0.65 -1.54 29.73
N ILE A 151 0.49 -2.45 28.74
CA ILE A 151 -0.37 -3.63 28.90
C ILE A 151 0.19 -4.58 29.94
N ASP A 152 1.49 -4.90 29.87
CA ASP A 152 2.15 -5.83 30.77
C ASP A 152 2.08 -5.33 32.24
N GLU A 153 2.05 -4.01 32.44
CA GLU A 153 1.89 -3.36 33.76
C GLU A 153 0.42 -3.09 34.16
N GLY A 154 -0.56 -3.41 33.30
CA GLY A 154 -1.98 -3.15 33.56
C GLY A 154 -2.37 -1.66 33.55
N LEU A 155 -1.58 -0.80 32.89
CA LEU A 155 -1.83 0.64 32.80
C LEU A 155 -2.87 1.00 31.74
N ILE A 156 -3.00 0.17 30.71
CA ILE A 156 -4.00 0.29 29.63
C ILE A 156 -4.61 -1.07 29.33
N GLU A 157 -5.86 -1.05 28.86
CA GLU A 157 -6.60 -2.27 28.52
C GLU A 157 -6.12 -2.85 27.19
N ARG A 158 -5.75 -4.14 27.19
CA ARG A 158 -5.24 -4.86 26.03
C ARG A 158 -6.26 -4.90 24.89
N ASP A 159 -7.51 -5.22 25.20
CA ASP A 159 -8.59 -5.34 24.21
C ASP A 159 -8.84 -4.00 23.51
N GLN A 160 -8.88 -2.90 24.27
CA GLN A 160 -9.02 -1.56 23.70
C GLN A 160 -7.86 -1.22 22.75
N LEU A 161 -6.63 -1.62 23.06
CA LEU A 161 -5.49 -1.36 22.17
C LEU A 161 -5.60 -2.20 20.90
N LEU A 162 -5.91 -3.50 20.99
CA LEU A 162 -6.09 -4.36 19.82
C LEU A 162 -7.17 -3.81 18.88
N ASP A 163 -8.32 -3.41 19.42
CA ASP A 163 -9.44 -2.86 18.66
C ASP A 163 -9.07 -1.53 18.00
N THR A 164 -8.40 -0.63 18.74
CA THR A 164 -7.93 0.66 18.18
C THR A 164 -6.96 0.44 17.03
N LEU A 165 -5.97 -0.45 17.18
CA LEU A 165 -4.98 -0.72 16.15
C LEU A 165 -5.61 -1.36 14.90
N LEU A 166 -6.58 -2.26 15.05
CA LEU A 166 -7.34 -2.85 13.92
C LEU A 166 -8.19 -1.80 13.22
N GLN A 167 -8.87 -0.94 13.97
CA GLN A 167 -9.65 0.17 13.41
C GLN A 167 -8.76 1.12 12.60
N MET A 168 -7.55 1.42 13.07
CA MET A 168 -6.61 2.29 12.36
C MET A 168 -6.07 1.64 11.09
N LEU A 169 -5.96 0.31 11.02
CA LEU A 169 -5.60 -0.39 9.78
C LEU A 169 -6.69 -0.31 8.70
N ALA A 170 -7.95 -0.10 9.09
CA ALA A 170 -9.04 0.15 8.17
C ALA A 170 -9.08 1.61 7.67
N ALA A 171 -8.33 2.52 8.31
CA ALA A 171 -8.18 3.89 7.85
C ALA A 171 -7.26 3.97 6.62
N ASP A 172 -7.49 4.94 5.74
CA ASP A 172 -6.73 5.14 4.50
C ASP A 172 -5.36 5.79 4.76
N PHE A 173 -4.51 5.12 5.52
CA PHE A 173 -3.15 5.57 5.77
C PHE A 173 -2.17 5.08 4.69
N PRO A 174 -1.11 5.85 4.37
CA PRO A 174 -0.01 5.37 3.53
C PRO A 174 0.62 4.09 4.09
N ALA A 175 1.17 3.24 3.20
CA ALA A 175 1.71 1.92 3.57
C ALA A 175 2.75 1.94 4.71
N THR A 176 3.57 2.99 4.79
CA THR A 176 4.56 3.16 5.87
C THR A 176 3.91 3.33 7.23
N ARG A 177 2.80 4.07 7.29
CA ARG A 177 2.03 4.33 8.50
C ARG A 177 1.22 3.10 8.89
N ALA A 178 0.43 2.54 7.98
CA ALA A 178 -0.30 1.29 8.21
C ALA A 178 0.64 0.15 8.64
N GLY A 179 1.87 0.13 8.11
CA GLY A 179 2.92 -0.81 8.50
C GLY A 179 3.31 -0.73 9.97
N TRP A 180 3.23 0.45 10.61
CA TRP A 180 3.48 0.58 12.05
C TRP A 180 2.43 -0.16 12.86
N TYR A 181 1.14 0.05 12.57
CA TYR A 181 0.03 -0.65 13.24
C TYR A 181 0.13 -2.17 13.06
N SER A 182 0.42 -2.63 11.84
CA SER A 182 0.60 -4.06 11.54
C SER A 182 1.77 -4.68 12.32
N ARG A 183 2.88 -3.95 12.49
CA ARG A 183 4.03 -4.42 13.30
C ARG A 183 3.71 -4.44 14.78
N THR A 184 3.02 -3.42 15.28
CA THR A 184 2.60 -3.32 16.68
C THR A 184 1.64 -4.46 17.04
N LEU A 185 0.63 -4.74 16.21
CA LEU A 185 -0.27 -5.88 16.41
C LEU A 185 0.47 -7.22 16.41
N ARG A 186 1.43 -7.42 15.50
CA ARG A 186 2.27 -8.63 15.50
C ARG A 186 3.11 -8.76 16.77
N MET A 187 3.65 -7.65 17.29
CA MET A 187 4.41 -7.65 18.55
C MET A 187 3.52 -7.96 19.75
N LEU A 188 2.26 -7.50 19.75
CA LEU A 188 1.27 -7.83 20.78
C LEU A 188 0.86 -9.31 20.73
N ALA A 189 1.04 -9.98 19.59
CA ALA A 189 0.81 -11.41 19.39
C ALA A 189 -0.58 -11.85 19.88
N MET A 190 -1.63 -11.49 19.13
CA MET A 190 -3.01 -11.90 19.47
C MET A 190 -3.09 -13.42 19.70
N THR A 191 -3.76 -13.81 20.75
CA THR A 191 -4.14 -15.21 20.99
C THR A 191 -5.19 -15.65 19.96
N PRO A 192 -5.38 -16.96 19.73
CA PRO A 192 -6.45 -17.44 18.85
C PRO A 192 -7.84 -16.93 19.24
N ASN A 193 -8.15 -16.86 20.54
CA ASN A 193 -9.43 -16.35 21.04
C ASN A 193 -9.61 -14.85 20.77
N GLU A 194 -8.56 -14.04 20.96
CA GLU A 194 -8.58 -12.62 20.63
C GLU A 194 -8.76 -12.38 19.12
N ALA A 195 -8.13 -13.21 18.28
CA ALA A 195 -8.32 -13.15 16.84
C ALA A 195 -9.73 -13.63 16.44
N ALA A 196 -10.25 -14.68 17.10
CA ALA A 196 -11.60 -15.18 16.87
C ALA A 196 -12.69 -14.17 17.20
N SER A 197 -12.54 -13.41 18.29
CA SER A 197 -13.48 -12.33 18.63
C SER A 197 -13.43 -11.12 17.68
N ARG A 198 -12.37 -11.02 16.85
CA ARG A 198 -12.10 -9.90 15.93
C ARG A 198 -12.09 -10.29 14.46
N GLN A 199 -12.77 -11.40 14.11
CA GLN A 199 -12.76 -11.91 12.73
C GLN A 199 -13.34 -10.91 11.73
N ALA A 200 -14.38 -10.15 12.08
CA ALA A 200 -14.99 -9.19 11.16
C ALA A 200 -13.99 -8.10 10.71
N PRO A 201 -13.32 -7.36 11.60
CA PRO A 201 -12.28 -6.43 11.16
C PRO A 201 -11.09 -7.12 10.47
N LEU A 202 -10.66 -8.30 10.91
CA LEU A 202 -9.56 -9.03 10.25
C LEU A 202 -9.93 -9.46 8.83
N CYS A 203 -11.15 -9.96 8.60
CA CYS A 203 -11.63 -10.31 7.26
C CYS A 203 -11.72 -9.08 6.35
N ALA A 204 -12.21 -7.95 6.85
CA ALA A 204 -12.23 -6.70 6.08
C ALA A 204 -10.82 -6.28 5.61
N LEU A 205 -9.77 -6.52 6.42
CA LEU A 205 -8.38 -6.21 6.04
C LEU A 205 -7.80 -7.12 4.95
N LEU A 206 -8.45 -8.24 4.58
CA LEU A 206 -8.02 -9.09 3.47
C LEU A 206 -8.11 -8.38 2.12
N THR A 207 -8.93 -7.36 1.99
CA THR A 207 -9.09 -6.54 0.79
C THR A 207 -8.18 -5.31 0.76
N SER A 208 -7.36 -5.10 1.81
CA SER A 208 -6.46 -3.96 1.88
C SER A 208 -5.41 -4.00 0.76
N PRO A 209 -5.13 -2.87 0.07
CA PRO A 209 -4.06 -2.78 -0.92
C PRO A 209 -2.66 -2.84 -0.29
N ILE A 210 -2.58 -2.75 1.05
CA ILE A 210 -1.31 -2.73 1.79
C ILE A 210 -0.92 -4.14 2.19
N THR A 211 0.12 -4.67 1.55
CA THR A 211 0.60 -6.04 1.75
C THR A 211 0.85 -6.39 3.23
N ALA A 212 1.42 -5.47 4.02
CA ALA A 212 1.70 -5.72 5.44
C ALA A 212 0.41 -5.95 6.26
N THR A 213 -0.66 -5.23 5.92
CA THR A 213 -1.99 -5.33 6.53
C THR A 213 -2.67 -6.65 6.13
N THR A 214 -2.69 -6.96 4.83
CA THR A 214 -3.29 -8.22 4.33
C THR A 214 -2.54 -9.43 4.88
N THR A 215 -1.20 -9.39 4.95
CA THR A 215 -0.39 -10.49 5.53
C THR A 215 -0.68 -10.67 7.02
N LEU A 216 -0.86 -9.59 7.78
CA LEU A 216 -1.28 -9.68 9.18
C LEU A 216 -2.63 -10.40 9.28
N ALA A 217 -3.62 -9.96 8.52
CA ALA A 217 -4.97 -10.52 8.55
C ALA A 217 -4.98 -12.02 8.21
N VAL A 218 -4.28 -12.44 7.14
CA VAL A 218 -4.15 -13.86 6.75
C VAL A 218 -3.53 -14.68 7.88
N ASN A 219 -2.46 -14.17 8.53
CA ASN A 219 -1.78 -14.88 9.59
C ASN A 219 -2.65 -15.02 10.85
N GLU A 220 -3.39 -13.99 11.24
CA GLU A 220 -4.27 -14.04 12.40
C GLU A 220 -5.48 -14.94 12.15
N LEU A 221 -6.10 -14.87 10.96
CA LEU A 221 -7.20 -15.77 10.57
C LEU A 221 -6.73 -17.24 10.43
N ALA A 222 -5.48 -17.49 10.06
CA ALA A 222 -4.93 -18.84 10.08
C ALA A 222 -4.81 -19.43 11.50
N LYS A 223 -4.68 -18.59 12.54
CA LYS A 223 -4.73 -19.07 13.94
C LYS A 223 -6.13 -19.51 14.33
N THR A 224 -7.16 -18.74 13.94
CA THR A 224 -8.57 -19.08 14.19
C THR A 224 -8.99 -20.36 13.44
N SER A 225 -8.50 -20.53 12.22
CA SER A 225 -8.70 -21.76 11.43
C SER A 225 -8.18 -23.00 12.16
N ARG A 226 -6.94 -22.96 12.64
CA ARG A 226 -6.31 -24.10 13.35
C ARG A 226 -6.99 -24.47 14.67
N THR A 227 -7.73 -23.55 15.25
CA THR A 227 -8.51 -23.80 16.49
C THR A 227 -9.98 -24.07 16.22
N ASN A 228 -10.36 -24.28 14.96
CA ASN A 228 -11.75 -24.49 14.51
C ASN A 228 -12.73 -23.37 14.95
N GLN A 229 -12.23 -22.14 15.03
CA GLN A 229 -13.01 -20.97 15.43
C GLN A 229 -13.27 -20.01 14.27
N LEU A 230 -12.85 -20.36 13.04
CA LEU A 230 -13.01 -19.51 11.87
C LEU A 230 -14.48 -19.43 11.43
N ASP A 231 -15.00 -18.20 11.29
CA ASP A 231 -16.22 -17.94 10.54
C ASP A 231 -15.93 -18.07 9.03
N THR A 232 -16.15 -19.29 8.52
CA THR A 232 -15.84 -19.61 7.12
C THR A 232 -16.66 -18.79 6.14
N THR A 233 -17.91 -18.46 6.46
CA THR A 233 -18.77 -17.64 5.58
C THR A 233 -18.22 -16.24 5.43
N LEU A 234 -17.87 -15.61 6.53
CA LEU A 234 -17.26 -14.29 6.54
C LEU A 234 -15.89 -14.28 5.83
N PHE A 235 -15.06 -15.28 6.09
CA PHE A 235 -13.75 -15.44 5.44
C PHE A 235 -13.88 -15.58 3.92
N LEU A 236 -14.77 -16.44 3.43
CA LEU A 236 -14.99 -16.68 2.00
C LEU A 236 -15.45 -15.43 1.25
N HIS A 237 -16.20 -14.55 1.91
CA HIS A 237 -16.63 -13.29 1.33
C HIS A 237 -15.46 -12.34 1.04
N HIS A 238 -14.44 -12.32 1.90
CA HIS A 238 -13.34 -11.36 1.83
C HIS A 238 -12.03 -11.92 1.25
N CYS A 239 -11.83 -13.25 1.28
CA CYS A 239 -10.55 -13.88 0.91
C CYS A 239 -10.13 -13.69 -0.58
N PRO A 240 -11.02 -13.45 -1.57
CA PRO A 240 -10.62 -13.17 -2.95
C PRO A 240 -9.60 -12.03 -3.06
N GLY A 241 -9.73 -10.96 -2.25
CA GLY A 241 -8.79 -9.84 -2.24
C GLY A 241 -7.36 -10.26 -1.86
N ALA A 242 -7.21 -11.10 -0.85
CA ALA A 242 -5.91 -11.62 -0.44
C ALA A 242 -5.38 -12.72 -1.39
N LEU A 243 -6.28 -13.49 -2.01
CA LEU A 243 -5.94 -14.55 -2.97
C LEU A 243 -5.32 -13.98 -4.25
N THR A 244 -5.79 -12.82 -4.72
CA THR A 244 -5.26 -12.12 -5.90
C THR A 244 -4.07 -11.21 -5.58
N GLY A 245 -3.69 -11.08 -4.30
CA GLY A 245 -2.63 -10.20 -3.83
C GLY A 245 -1.22 -10.76 -4.05
N THR A 246 -0.45 -10.91 -2.97
CA THR A 246 0.91 -11.47 -3.06
C THR A 246 0.91 -12.99 -2.98
N LYS A 247 1.96 -13.62 -3.55
CA LYS A 247 2.18 -15.08 -3.41
C LYS A 247 2.00 -15.57 -1.96
N THR A 248 2.59 -14.88 -0.99
CA THR A 248 2.55 -15.30 0.42
C THR A 248 1.12 -15.29 0.95
N ASN A 249 0.33 -14.27 0.61
CA ASN A 249 -1.06 -14.16 1.01
C ASN A 249 -1.93 -15.21 0.32
N ALA A 250 -1.73 -15.41 -1.00
CA ALA A 250 -2.44 -16.44 -1.75
C ALA A 250 -2.20 -17.85 -1.19
N VAL A 251 -0.94 -18.20 -0.89
CA VAL A 251 -0.58 -19.46 -0.24
C VAL A 251 -1.24 -19.59 1.14
N GLY A 252 -1.25 -18.52 1.93
CA GLY A 252 -1.91 -18.49 3.25
C GLY A 252 -3.41 -18.75 3.15
N VAL A 253 -4.09 -18.05 2.23
CA VAL A 253 -5.53 -18.23 1.97
C VAL A 253 -5.84 -19.67 1.53
N LEU A 254 -5.09 -20.21 0.56
CA LEU A 254 -5.32 -21.58 0.09
C LEU A 254 -5.16 -22.63 1.19
N LYS A 255 -4.21 -22.45 2.11
CA LYS A 255 -4.07 -23.33 3.27
C LYS A 255 -5.28 -23.24 4.20
N ILE A 256 -5.77 -22.02 4.48
CA ILE A 256 -6.99 -21.84 5.29
C ILE A 256 -8.19 -22.52 4.61
N LEU A 257 -8.34 -22.40 3.27
CA LEU A 257 -9.41 -23.08 2.52
C LEU A 257 -9.30 -24.60 2.62
N LEU A 258 -8.09 -25.15 2.48
CA LEU A 258 -7.83 -26.60 2.62
C LEU A 258 -8.17 -27.09 4.03
N ASP A 259 -7.77 -26.34 5.07
CA ASP A 259 -8.03 -26.70 6.48
C ASP A 259 -9.54 -26.65 6.82
N ASN A 260 -10.35 -25.88 6.06
CA ASN A 260 -11.79 -25.69 6.34
C ASN A 260 -12.70 -26.18 5.20
N LEU A 261 -12.23 -27.08 4.37
CA LEU A 261 -12.92 -27.51 3.16
C LEU A 261 -14.37 -27.99 3.41
N ASN A 262 -14.59 -28.72 4.50
CA ASN A 262 -15.91 -29.27 4.86
C ASN A 262 -16.96 -28.16 5.21
N ALA A 263 -16.53 -26.96 5.47
CA ALA A 263 -17.40 -25.82 5.78
C ALA A 263 -17.66 -24.91 4.56
N ILE A 264 -17.10 -25.24 3.39
CA ILE A 264 -17.24 -24.45 2.17
C ILE A 264 -18.51 -24.88 1.42
N ASN A 265 -19.30 -23.90 0.98
CA ASN A 265 -20.45 -24.18 0.13
C ASN A 265 -19.97 -24.49 -1.32
N PRO A 266 -20.53 -25.52 -2.01
CA PRO A 266 -20.19 -25.88 -3.38
C PRO A 266 -20.18 -24.69 -4.36
N ASN A 267 -21.13 -23.77 -4.25
CA ASN A 267 -21.23 -22.62 -5.14
C ASN A 267 -20.10 -21.59 -4.99
N GLN A 268 -19.32 -21.68 -3.92
CA GLN A 268 -18.24 -20.71 -3.60
C GLN A 268 -16.86 -21.21 -4.02
N ILE A 269 -16.68 -22.53 -4.22
CA ILE A 269 -15.36 -23.10 -4.48
C ILE A 269 -14.84 -22.81 -5.89
N GLN A 270 -15.71 -22.88 -6.91
CA GLN A 270 -15.31 -22.69 -8.30
C GLN A 270 -14.70 -21.31 -8.57
N PRO A 271 -15.29 -20.17 -8.13
CA PRO A 271 -14.68 -18.85 -8.32
C PRO A 271 -13.32 -18.71 -7.63
N LEU A 272 -13.14 -19.35 -6.47
CA LEU A 272 -11.87 -19.31 -5.74
C LEU A 272 -10.78 -20.14 -6.44
N LEU A 273 -11.14 -21.30 -6.99
CA LEU A 273 -10.24 -22.12 -7.81
C LEU A 273 -9.81 -21.38 -9.09
N ASP A 274 -10.73 -20.69 -9.75
CA ASP A 274 -10.41 -19.89 -10.94
C ASP A 274 -9.37 -18.82 -10.63
N LEU A 275 -9.58 -18.04 -9.59
CA LEU A 275 -8.63 -17.02 -9.13
C LEU A 275 -7.27 -17.61 -8.74
N ALA A 276 -7.24 -18.76 -8.10
CA ALA A 276 -6.01 -19.38 -7.63
C ALA A 276 -5.21 -20.06 -8.76
N LEU A 277 -5.88 -20.70 -9.71
CA LEU A 277 -5.26 -21.35 -10.87
C LEU A 277 -4.72 -20.33 -11.87
N THR A 278 -5.37 -19.18 -12.01
CA THR A 278 -4.90 -18.08 -12.88
C THR A 278 -3.76 -17.28 -12.24
N PHE A 279 -3.43 -17.52 -10.97
CA PHE A 279 -2.35 -16.79 -10.28
C PHE A 279 -0.97 -17.10 -10.93
N PRO A 280 -0.14 -16.09 -11.27
CA PRO A 280 1.09 -16.27 -12.03
C PRO A 280 2.27 -16.79 -11.19
N HIS A 281 2.05 -17.90 -10.45
CA HIS A 281 3.10 -18.53 -9.65
C HIS A 281 2.84 -20.02 -9.41
N PRO A 282 3.81 -20.94 -9.74
CA PRO A 282 3.61 -22.38 -9.72
C PRO A 282 3.24 -22.94 -8.34
N GLN A 283 3.76 -22.37 -7.24
CA GLN A 283 3.43 -22.81 -5.88
C GLN A 283 1.95 -22.54 -5.54
N VAL A 284 1.40 -21.41 -5.97
CA VAL A 284 -0.01 -21.08 -5.75
C VAL A 284 -0.89 -22.00 -6.58
N GLN A 285 -0.58 -22.19 -7.87
CA GLN A 285 -1.29 -23.09 -8.76
C GLN A 285 -1.26 -24.56 -8.26
N ARG A 286 -0.12 -25.01 -7.71
CA ARG A 286 -0.04 -26.36 -7.12
C ARG A 286 -1.02 -26.52 -5.96
N LEU A 287 -1.02 -25.57 -5.01
CA LEU A 287 -1.99 -25.61 -3.90
C LEU A 287 -3.44 -25.47 -4.39
N ALA A 288 -3.68 -24.72 -5.46
CA ALA A 288 -5.00 -24.64 -6.09
C ALA A 288 -5.42 -25.98 -6.71
N LEU A 289 -4.49 -26.73 -7.33
CA LEU A 289 -4.74 -28.09 -7.82
C LEU A 289 -5.00 -29.08 -6.66
N ASP A 290 -4.26 -28.96 -5.56
CA ASP A 290 -4.52 -29.75 -4.34
C ASP A 290 -5.92 -29.45 -3.78
N LEU A 291 -6.31 -28.15 -3.74
CA LEU A 291 -7.65 -27.72 -3.33
C LEU A 291 -8.72 -28.27 -4.29
N ALA A 292 -8.48 -28.25 -5.60
CA ALA A 292 -9.38 -28.78 -6.61
C ALA A 292 -9.58 -30.30 -6.44
N GLU A 293 -8.50 -31.07 -6.23
CA GLU A 293 -8.56 -32.50 -6.01
C GLU A 293 -9.37 -32.85 -4.74
N GLN A 294 -9.10 -32.14 -3.63
CA GLN A 294 -9.83 -32.35 -2.40
C GLN A 294 -11.29 -31.91 -2.49
N SER A 295 -11.58 -30.80 -3.20
CA SER A 295 -12.94 -30.34 -3.46
C SER A 295 -13.75 -31.34 -4.29
N LEU A 296 -13.11 -32.02 -5.25
CA LEU A 296 -13.71 -33.08 -6.02
C LEU A 296 -14.07 -34.29 -5.13
N LYS A 297 -13.13 -34.73 -4.27
CA LYS A 297 -13.36 -35.81 -3.32
C LYS A 297 -14.48 -35.47 -2.33
N ALA A 298 -14.58 -34.24 -1.91
CA ALA A 298 -15.63 -33.72 -1.03
C ALA A 298 -16.96 -33.43 -1.74
N LYS A 299 -17.06 -33.65 -3.08
CA LYS A 299 -18.24 -33.36 -3.92
C LYS A 299 -18.66 -31.87 -3.89
N LEU A 300 -17.71 -30.98 -3.73
CA LEU A 300 -17.92 -29.53 -3.75
C LEU A 300 -17.84 -28.94 -5.17
N ILE A 301 -17.28 -29.69 -6.12
CA ILE A 301 -17.22 -29.34 -7.53
C ILE A 301 -17.47 -30.59 -8.37
N GLU A 302 -18.22 -30.42 -9.47
CA GLU A 302 -18.49 -31.53 -10.39
C GLU A 302 -17.28 -31.80 -11.31
N PRO A 303 -17.02 -33.08 -11.69
CA PRO A 303 -15.93 -33.43 -12.58
C PRO A 303 -15.92 -32.64 -13.90
N THR A 304 -17.10 -32.39 -14.46
CA THR A 304 -17.28 -31.61 -15.70
C THR A 304 -16.87 -30.16 -15.55
N GLN A 305 -17.25 -29.53 -14.42
CA GLN A 305 -16.88 -28.15 -14.09
C GLN A 305 -15.36 -28.01 -13.93
N LEU A 306 -14.74 -28.96 -13.21
CA LEU A 306 -13.30 -28.94 -13.00
C LEU A 306 -12.53 -29.17 -14.30
N THR A 307 -12.99 -30.09 -15.15
CA THR A 307 -12.40 -30.33 -16.48
C THR A 307 -12.45 -29.06 -17.34
N GLN A 308 -13.58 -28.38 -17.36
CA GLN A 308 -13.75 -27.12 -18.09
C GLN A 308 -12.82 -26.03 -17.55
N LEU A 309 -12.73 -25.88 -16.23
CA LEU A 309 -11.87 -24.91 -15.58
C LEU A 309 -10.39 -25.14 -15.94
N LEU A 310 -9.91 -26.38 -15.83
CA LEU A 310 -8.53 -26.74 -16.18
C LEU A 310 -8.22 -26.56 -17.67
N ALA A 311 -9.21 -26.78 -18.57
CA ALA A 311 -9.03 -26.56 -20.00
C ALA A 311 -8.93 -25.07 -20.39
N GLN A 312 -9.55 -24.19 -19.61
CA GLN A 312 -9.56 -22.74 -19.86
C GLN A 312 -8.37 -22.02 -19.21
N THR A 313 -7.68 -22.66 -18.27
CA THR A 313 -6.61 -22.03 -17.48
C THR A 313 -5.24 -22.30 -18.07
N GLN A 314 -4.47 -21.23 -18.32
CA GLN A 314 -3.06 -21.35 -18.70
C GLN A 314 -2.19 -21.58 -17.47
N LEU A 315 -1.79 -22.82 -17.23
CA LEU A 315 -0.97 -23.21 -16.11
C LEU A 315 0.53 -23.05 -16.41
N ASP A 316 1.30 -22.78 -15.37
CA ASP A 316 2.77 -22.79 -15.42
C ASP A 316 3.27 -24.20 -15.84
N PRO A 317 4.31 -24.31 -16.70
CA PRO A 317 4.87 -25.59 -17.12
C PRO A 317 5.21 -26.53 -15.96
N LEU A 318 5.61 -26.01 -14.81
CA LEU A 318 5.93 -26.82 -13.62
C LEU A 318 4.70 -27.43 -12.93
N THR A 319 3.49 -26.95 -13.23
CA THR A 319 2.23 -27.42 -12.64
C THR A 319 1.41 -28.26 -13.63
N GLN A 320 1.70 -28.17 -14.92
CA GLN A 320 1.02 -28.93 -15.97
C GLN A 320 0.98 -30.45 -15.72
N PRO A 321 2.09 -31.13 -15.29
CA PRO A 321 2.04 -32.56 -15.02
C PRO A 321 1.04 -32.95 -13.92
N THR A 322 0.90 -32.10 -12.89
CA THR A 322 -0.07 -32.31 -11.81
C THR A 322 -1.49 -32.14 -12.30
N ALA A 323 -1.75 -31.14 -13.13
CA ALA A 323 -3.05 -30.90 -13.75
C ALA A 323 -3.45 -32.04 -14.69
N GLN A 324 -2.52 -32.52 -15.53
CA GLN A 324 -2.75 -33.67 -16.42
C GLN A 324 -3.09 -34.94 -15.64
N LYS A 325 -2.38 -35.20 -14.53
CA LYS A 325 -2.69 -36.33 -13.63
C LYS A 325 -4.12 -36.20 -13.07
N LEU A 326 -4.49 -35.00 -12.63
CA LEU A 326 -5.84 -34.74 -12.12
C LEU A 326 -6.89 -34.94 -13.23
N GLN A 327 -6.65 -34.44 -14.44
CA GLN A 327 -7.53 -34.65 -15.60
C GLN A 327 -7.68 -36.13 -15.96
N ALA A 328 -6.61 -36.92 -15.92
CA ALA A 328 -6.67 -38.37 -16.17
C ALA A 328 -7.58 -39.09 -15.16
N THR A 329 -7.59 -38.68 -13.90
CA THR A 329 -8.51 -39.24 -12.89
C THR A 329 -9.98 -38.88 -13.13
N LEU A 330 -10.25 -37.75 -13.83
CA LEU A 330 -11.60 -37.31 -14.19
C LEU A 330 -12.18 -38.05 -15.39
N THR A 331 -11.31 -38.58 -16.28
CA THR A 331 -11.70 -39.27 -17.51
C THR A 331 -11.80 -40.78 -17.37
N THR A 332 -11.38 -41.36 -16.24
CA THR A 332 -11.49 -42.79 -15.99
C THR A 332 -12.92 -43.12 -15.59
N PRO A 333 -13.71 -43.90 -16.40
CA PRO A 333 -15.07 -44.25 -16.02
C PRO A 333 -15.03 -45.17 -14.80
N THR A 334 -15.79 -44.81 -13.77
CA THR A 334 -16.09 -45.72 -12.63
C THR A 334 -16.69 -47.00 -13.20
N PRO A 335 -16.27 -48.21 -12.78
CA PRO A 335 -16.90 -49.43 -13.22
C PRO A 335 -18.38 -49.39 -12.84
N GLN A 336 -19.25 -49.34 -13.83
CA GLN A 336 -20.68 -49.51 -13.65
C GLN A 336 -20.94 -50.97 -13.35
N ASP A 337 -21.61 -51.24 -12.24
CA ASP A 337 -22.28 -52.53 -11.97
C ASP A 337 -23.31 -52.80 -13.10
N PRO A 338 -23.30 -53.97 -13.68
CA PRO A 338 -24.20 -54.28 -14.77
C PRO A 338 -25.54 -54.80 -14.26
N THR A 339 -26.60 -54.00 -14.30
CA THR A 339 -27.94 -54.58 -14.41
C THR A 339 -28.98 -53.58 -14.92
N ASN A 340 -29.55 -54.06 -16.00
CA ASN A 340 -30.92 -53.90 -16.54
C ASN A 340 -31.19 -52.86 -17.60
N THR A 341 -31.24 -53.47 -18.81
CA THR A 341 -32.04 -53.11 -20.02
C THR A 341 -33.51 -52.87 -19.70
N ASN A 342 -34.08 -51.78 -20.31
CA ASN A 342 -35.18 -51.89 -21.28
C ASN A 342 -35.67 -50.52 -21.79
N THR A 343 -35.54 -50.37 -23.08
CA THR A 343 -36.53 -49.98 -24.12
C THR A 343 -37.45 -48.77 -23.84
N ALA A 344 -37.31 -47.73 -24.64
CA ALA A 344 -38.26 -47.25 -25.67
C ALA A 344 -38.09 -45.76 -26.02
N GLU A 345 -38.14 -45.54 -27.21
CA GLU A 345 -38.13 -44.54 -28.26
C GLU A 345 -38.99 -43.27 -28.04
N PRO A 346 -39.02 -42.32 -29.03
CA PRO A 346 -38.40 -40.99 -28.90
C PRO A 346 -39.37 -39.80 -29.08
N THR A 347 -38.78 -38.59 -28.94
CA THR A 347 -39.23 -37.27 -29.45
C THR A 347 -40.40 -36.55 -28.76
N PRO A 348 -40.51 -35.22 -28.83
CA PRO A 348 -39.74 -34.25 -29.61
C PRO A 348 -39.21 -33.02 -28.82
N LYS A 349 -38.30 -32.29 -29.45
CA LYS A 349 -37.81 -30.97 -29.03
C LYS A 349 -38.93 -29.95 -28.84
N PRO A 350 -38.77 -29.05 -27.91
CA PRO A 350 -39.09 -27.64 -28.14
C PRO A 350 -37.90 -26.72 -27.93
N ASN A 351 -37.86 -25.75 -28.80
CA ASN A 351 -37.06 -24.55 -28.95
C ASN A 351 -36.36 -24.01 -27.73
N ALA A 352 -35.06 -23.74 -27.91
CA ALA A 352 -34.23 -22.95 -27.00
C ALA A 352 -34.73 -21.50 -26.91
N PRO A 353 -34.82 -20.90 -25.72
CA PRO A 353 -34.90 -19.47 -25.61
C PRO A 353 -33.49 -18.86 -25.75
N THR A 354 -33.41 -17.86 -26.58
CA THR A 354 -32.28 -16.96 -26.79
C THR A 354 -31.78 -16.40 -25.43
N PRO A 355 -30.49 -16.46 -25.13
CA PRO A 355 -30.00 -15.85 -23.89
C PRO A 355 -30.06 -14.32 -24.00
N SER A 356 -30.81 -13.70 -23.11
CA SER A 356 -30.75 -12.27 -22.87
C SER A 356 -29.33 -11.86 -22.41
N PRO A 357 -28.82 -10.70 -22.82
CA PRO A 357 -27.49 -10.24 -22.42
C PRO A 357 -27.46 -9.98 -20.93
N ILE A 358 -26.56 -10.67 -20.24
CA ILE A 358 -26.23 -10.41 -18.84
C ILE A 358 -25.57 -9.02 -18.79
N THR A 359 -26.33 -8.04 -18.35
CA THR A 359 -25.79 -6.74 -17.94
C THR A 359 -24.99 -6.95 -16.66
N THR A 360 -23.68 -7.07 -16.79
CA THR A 360 -22.75 -6.91 -15.66
C THR A 360 -22.90 -5.48 -15.14
N PRO A 361 -23.08 -5.27 -13.82
CA PRO A 361 -23.11 -3.93 -13.25
C PRO A 361 -21.75 -3.27 -13.51
N PRO A 362 -21.72 -1.96 -13.84
CA PRO A 362 -20.47 -1.27 -14.09
C PRO A 362 -19.61 -1.30 -12.82
N THR A 363 -18.45 -1.90 -12.92
CA THR A 363 -17.41 -1.83 -11.88
C THR A 363 -17.10 -0.35 -11.65
N GLN A 364 -17.43 0.18 -10.48
CA GLN A 364 -17.07 1.53 -10.09
C GLN A 364 -15.53 1.59 -9.97
N THR A 365 -14.89 2.04 -11.01
CA THR A 365 -13.46 2.29 -11.03
C THR A 365 -13.19 3.58 -10.26
N THR A 366 -12.49 3.45 -9.14
CA THR A 366 -12.07 4.59 -8.30
C THR A 366 -11.13 5.50 -9.07
N LYS A 367 -11.39 6.82 -9.05
CA LYS A 367 -10.54 7.83 -9.68
C LYS A 367 -9.18 7.92 -8.97
N LEU A 368 -8.12 8.05 -9.76
CA LEU A 368 -6.76 8.28 -9.28
C LEU A 368 -6.59 9.67 -8.65
N THR A 369 -5.82 9.75 -7.55
CA THR A 369 -5.48 11.02 -6.92
C THR A 369 -4.41 11.75 -7.74
N PRO A 370 -4.66 12.95 -8.26
CA PRO A 370 -3.72 13.66 -9.11
C PRO A 370 -2.52 14.21 -8.31
N ILE A 371 -1.36 14.30 -8.97
CA ILE A 371 -0.20 15.02 -8.46
C ILE A 371 -0.43 16.52 -8.67
N THR A 372 -0.10 17.33 -7.66
CA THR A 372 -0.20 18.78 -7.65
C THR A 372 1.13 19.40 -7.25
N SER A 373 1.30 20.70 -7.47
CA SER A 373 2.51 21.44 -7.02
C SER A 373 2.77 21.29 -5.52
N HIS A 374 1.71 21.23 -4.70
CA HIS A 374 1.81 21.11 -3.24
C HIS A 374 2.28 19.73 -2.78
N ASN A 375 1.94 18.66 -3.50
CA ASN A 375 2.30 17.29 -3.12
C ASN A 375 3.44 16.67 -3.94
N LEU A 376 3.96 17.38 -4.95
CA LEU A 376 4.97 16.87 -5.89
C LEU A 376 6.20 16.26 -5.20
N TYR A 377 6.79 16.95 -4.23
CA TYR A 377 7.97 16.46 -3.51
C TYR A 377 7.68 15.15 -2.76
N GLY A 378 6.57 15.12 -2.02
CA GLY A 378 6.14 13.94 -1.27
C GLY A 378 5.83 12.75 -2.18
N GLN A 379 5.04 12.96 -3.22
CA GLN A 379 4.68 11.92 -4.20
C GLN A 379 5.91 11.38 -4.93
N THR A 380 6.80 12.25 -5.40
CA THR A 380 8.05 11.82 -6.05
C THR A 380 8.93 10.98 -5.11
N THR A 381 8.98 11.32 -3.82
CA THR A 381 9.76 10.55 -2.84
C THR A 381 9.15 9.17 -2.62
N LEU A 382 7.83 9.05 -2.59
CA LEU A 382 7.12 7.77 -2.46
C LEU A 382 7.31 6.90 -3.71
N ILE A 383 7.12 7.47 -4.91
CA ILE A 383 7.29 6.76 -6.18
C ILE A 383 8.73 6.25 -6.34
N ALA A 384 9.72 7.02 -5.88
CA ALA A 384 11.13 6.61 -5.92
C ALA A 384 11.48 5.45 -4.96
N GLN A 385 10.57 5.09 -4.05
CA GLN A 385 10.70 3.92 -3.16
C GLN A 385 10.07 2.66 -3.77
N GLU A 386 9.24 2.80 -4.81
CA GLU A 386 8.67 1.67 -5.53
C GLU A 386 9.78 0.93 -6.30
N GLU A 387 9.79 -0.40 -6.24
CA GLU A 387 10.77 -1.22 -6.96
C GLU A 387 10.52 -1.23 -8.48
N LYS A 388 9.28 -0.96 -8.90
CA LYS A 388 8.85 -0.94 -10.31
C LYS A 388 8.18 0.40 -10.64
N LEU A 389 8.30 0.81 -11.90
CA LEU A 389 7.60 1.98 -12.43
C LEU A 389 6.11 1.63 -12.62
N GLY A 390 5.31 1.94 -11.61
CA GLY A 390 3.88 1.63 -11.54
C GLY A 390 2.98 2.80 -11.96
N LEU A 391 1.72 2.72 -11.53
CA LEU A 391 0.68 3.69 -11.85
C LEU A 391 0.99 5.11 -11.36
N ASN A 392 1.55 5.23 -10.16
CA ASN A 392 1.95 6.51 -9.59
C ASN A 392 3.07 7.19 -10.40
N PHE A 393 3.96 6.40 -10.99
CA PHE A 393 4.97 6.92 -11.91
C PHE A 393 4.34 7.52 -13.19
N GLU A 394 3.27 6.91 -13.71
CA GLU A 394 2.52 7.44 -14.84
C GLU A 394 1.88 8.81 -14.54
N LEU A 395 1.35 8.99 -13.33
CA LEU A 395 0.82 10.27 -12.88
C LEU A 395 1.93 11.31 -12.75
N LEU A 396 3.12 10.91 -12.26
CA LEU A 396 4.29 11.79 -12.20
C LEU A 396 4.75 12.20 -13.59
N LEU A 397 4.84 11.28 -14.54
CA LEU A 397 5.19 11.59 -15.93
C LEU A 397 4.25 12.64 -16.52
N ASN A 398 2.94 12.44 -16.35
CA ASN A 398 1.95 13.41 -16.83
C ASN A 398 2.11 14.78 -16.16
N TYR A 399 2.29 14.79 -14.85
CA TYR A 399 2.47 16.06 -14.14
C TYR A 399 3.71 16.82 -14.65
N LEU A 400 4.85 16.13 -14.81
CA LEU A 400 6.09 16.72 -15.34
C LEU A 400 5.94 17.26 -16.76
N ALA A 401 5.22 16.52 -17.62
CA ALA A 401 5.02 16.90 -19.02
C ALA A 401 4.00 18.03 -19.20
N THR A 402 3.07 18.21 -18.27
CA THR A 402 1.96 19.16 -18.39
C THR A 402 2.25 20.49 -17.69
N ASN A 403 3.05 20.45 -16.61
CA ASN A 403 3.24 21.62 -15.74
C ASN A 403 4.69 22.09 -15.73
N PRO A 404 4.96 23.38 -15.99
CA PRO A 404 6.28 23.94 -15.75
C PRO A 404 6.57 23.93 -14.24
N ILE A 405 7.73 23.36 -13.87
CA ILE A 405 8.11 23.19 -12.47
C ILE A 405 9.04 24.32 -12.05
N GLN A 406 8.66 25.02 -10.98
CA GLN A 406 9.55 26.00 -10.37
C GLN A 406 10.64 25.29 -9.56
N PRO A 407 11.92 25.62 -9.79
CA PRO A 407 13.01 25.02 -9.04
C PRO A 407 12.96 25.45 -7.57
N THR A 408 12.75 24.47 -6.69
CA THR A 408 12.87 24.66 -5.24
C THR A 408 14.09 23.90 -4.73
N GLN A 409 14.71 24.38 -3.65
CA GLN A 409 15.89 23.74 -3.08
C GLN A 409 15.64 22.26 -2.69
N PRO A 410 14.48 21.88 -2.08
CA PRO A 410 14.18 20.49 -1.78
C PRO A 410 14.06 19.60 -3.02
N LEU A 411 13.35 20.07 -4.07
CA LEU A 411 13.19 19.30 -5.33
C LEU A 411 14.52 19.14 -6.06
N THR A 412 15.35 20.18 -6.12
CA THR A 412 16.67 20.11 -6.75
C THR A 412 17.60 19.14 -6.03
N LYS A 413 17.59 19.13 -4.68
CA LYS A 413 18.35 18.16 -3.89
C LYS A 413 17.83 16.74 -4.10
N LEU A 414 16.51 16.55 -4.15
CA LEU A 414 15.89 15.25 -4.42
C LEU A 414 16.28 14.72 -5.80
N ALA A 415 16.12 15.54 -6.85
CA ALA A 415 16.48 15.20 -8.22
C ALA A 415 17.95 14.76 -8.33
N THR A 416 18.88 15.55 -7.74
CA THR A 416 20.31 15.24 -7.72
C THR A 416 20.61 13.93 -6.96
N ARG A 417 19.95 13.68 -5.84
CA ARG A 417 20.12 12.45 -5.05
C ARG A 417 19.64 11.22 -5.80
N LEU A 418 18.46 11.30 -6.44
CA LEU A 418 17.89 10.18 -7.18
C LEU A 418 18.64 9.86 -8.47
N ALA A 419 19.16 10.89 -9.16
CA ALA A 419 19.93 10.73 -10.39
C ALA A 419 21.31 10.07 -10.19
N LYS A 420 21.83 10.03 -8.95
CA LYS A 420 23.14 9.43 -8.64
C LYS A 420 23.05 7.92 -8.42
N GLY A 421 24.12 7.21 -8.79
CA GLY A 421 24.31 5.79 -8.45
C GLY A 421 24.22 4.84 -9.65
N LYS A 422 24.01 3.55 -9.37
CA LYS A 422 23.87 2.50 -10.40
C LYS A 422 22.51 2.61 -11.10
N PRO A 423 22.39 2.19 -12.38
CA PRO A 423 21.13 2.17 -13.10
C PRO A 423 20.04 1.41 -12.33
N ARG A 424 18.96 2.14 -11.98
CA ARG A 424 17.77 1.62 -11.27
C ARG A 424 16.55 2.44 -11.68
N PRO A 425 15.32 1.93 -11.58
CA PRO A 425 14.10 2.68 -11.91
C PRO A 425 14.03 4.06 -11.26
N LYS A 426 14.43 4.21 -9.98
CA LYS A 426 14.46 5.51 -9.29
C LYS A 426 15.41 6.55 -9.90
N GLN A 427 16.47 6.13 -10.61
CA GLN A 427 17.39 7.05 -11.28
C GLN A 427 16.70 7.75 -12.45
N ILE A 428 15.78 7.07 -13.14
CA ILE A 428 14.96 7.65 -14.21
C ILE A 428 14.15 8.82 -13.66
N ILE A 429 13.53 8.65 -12.49
CA ILE A 429 12.76 9.70 -11.81
C ILE A 429 13.65 10.93 -11.53
N GLY A 430 14.85 10.70 -11.00
CA GLY A 430 15.82 11.76 -10.74
C GLY A 430 16.23 12.53 -11.99
N LEU A 431 16.50 11.81 -13.09
CA LEU A 431 16.90 12.42 -14.38
C LEU A 431 15.76 13.19 -15.04
N LEU A 432 14.51 12.68 -14.99
CA LEU A 432 13.32 13.38 -15.48
C LEU A 432 13.06 14.66 -14.69
N LEU A 433 13.19 14.60 -13.35
CA LEU A 433 13.11 15.81 -12.52
C LEU A 433 14.20 16.83 -12.84
N GLN A 434 15.45 16.38 -13.07
CA GLN A 434 16.53 17.27 -13.48
C GLN A 434 16.22 17.95 -14.82
N LEU A 435 15.68 17.20 -15.79
CA LEU A 435 15.26 17.77 -17.07
C LEU A 435 14.13 18.78 -16.90
N ALA A 436 13.15 18.50 -16.02
CA ALA A 436 12.04 19.42 -15.76
C ALA A 436 12.48 20.70 -15.02
N LEU A 437 13.47 20.60 -14.12
CA LEU A 437 13.96 21.72 -13.31
C LEU A 437 15.04 22.55 -14.02
N ASN A 438 15.94 21.88 -14.73
CA ASN A 438 17.06 22.50 -15.44
C ASN A 438 17.47 21.64 -16.65
N PRO A 439 16.88 21.88 -17.83
CA PRO A 439 17.09 21.09 -19.02
C PRO A 439 18.55 21.16 -19.51
N GLN A 440 19.23 20.01 -19.52
CA GLN A 440 20.59 19.88 -20.01
C GLN A 440 20.70 18.72 -21.01
N THR A 441 21.43 18.92 -22.10
CA THR A 441 21.66 17.86 -23.10
C THR A 441 22.40 16.66 -22.51
N THR A 442 23.30 16.89 -21.56
CA THR A 442 24.01 15.81 -20.82
C THR A 442 23.06 14.95 -20.00
N THR A 443 22.08 15.54 -19.34
CA THR A 443 21.06 14.84 -18.55
C THR A 443 20.18 13.96 -19.45
N GLN A 444 19.81 14.43 -20.65
CA GLN A 444 19.07 13.61 -21.61
C GLN A 444 19.88 12.41 -22.12
N LYS A 445 21.16 12.60 -22.42
CA LYS A 445 22.06 11.49 -22.79
C LYS A 445 22.18 10.47 -21.66
N GLN A 446 22.27 10.93 -20.41
CA GLN A 446 22.29 10.05 -19.25
C GLN A 446 20.96 9.27 -19.08
N LEU A 447 19.81 9.92 -19.32
CA LEU A 447 18.52 9.25 -19.30
C LEU A 447 18.45 8.12 -20.34
N ALA A 448 18.82 8.39 -21.58
CA ALA A 448 18.86 7.39 -22.64
C ALA A 448 19.81 6.22 -22.32
N SER A 449 21.00 6.51 -21.80
CA SER A 449 21.95 5.48 -21.35
C SER A 449 21.40 4.64 -20.18
N THR A 450 20.74 5.28 -19.21
CA THR A 450 20.11 4.59 -18.08
C THR A 450 18.99 3.66 -18.55
N LEU A 451 18.16 4.12 -19.49
CA LEU A 451 17.07 3.30 -20.07
C LEU A 451 17.61 2.08 -20.83
N ASN A 452 18.72 2.23 -21.56
CA ASN A 452 19.37 1.11 -22.23
C ASN A 452 19.93 0.08 -21.23
N ASN A 453 20.53 0.54 -20.13
CA ASN A 453 21.04 -0.35 -19.07
C ASN A 453 19.93 -1.08 -18.29
N LEU A 454 18.68 -0.66 -18.43
CA LEU A 454 17.50 -1.24 -17.78
C LEU A 454 16.59 -1.99 -18.77
N GLU A 455 17.11 -2.38 -19.93
CA GLU A 455 16.30 -3.00 -21.00
C GLU A 455 15.60 -4.30 -20.58
N THR A 456 16.18 -5.07 -19.68
CA THR A 456 15.59 -6.30 -19.14
C THR A 456 14.54 -6.04 -18.04
N GLN A 457 14.52 -4.84 -17.45
CA GLN A 457 13.63 -4.49 -16.35
C GLN A 457 12.45 -3.61 -16.79
N ILE A 458 12.57 -2.89 -17.91
CA ILE A 458 11.57 -1.96 -18.39
C ILE A 458 11.20 -2.33 -19.85
N PRO A 459 9.91 -2.54 -20.13
CA PRO A 459 9.42 -2.85 -21.47
C PRO A 459 9.84 -1.79 -22.51
N THR A 460 10.12 -2.24 -23.74
CA THR A 460 10.62 -1.37 -24.82
C THR A 460 9.73 -0.16 -25.06
N LEU A 461 8.43 -0.35 -25.13
CA LEU A 461 7.46 0.76 -25.32
C LEU A 461 7.55 1.80 -24.21
N MET A 462 7.68 1.36 -22.95
CA MET A 462 7.82 2.27 -21.80
C MET A 462 9.16 3.04 -21.87
N ARG A 463 10.25 2.40 -22.27
CA ARG A 463 11.57 3.05 -22.45
C ARG A 463 11.50 4.13 -23.55
N GLN A 464 10.87 3.82 -24.68
CA GLN A 464 10.67 4.78 -25.77
C GLN A 464 9.86 5.97 -25.30
N ARG A 465 8.74 5.72 -24.61
CA ARG A 465 7.87 6.75 -24.08
C ARG A 465 8.58 7.66 -23.06
N ILE A 466 9.35 7.09 -22.12
CA ILE A 466 10.13 7.87 -21.17
C ILE A 466 11.17 8.76 -21.89
N ASN A 467 11.81 8.24 -22.92
CA ASN A 467 12.77 9.01 -23.71
C ASN A 467 12.10 10.16 -24.49
N GLU A 468 10.91 9.94 -25.07
CA GLU A 468 10.11 10.98 -25.72
C GLU A 468 9.71 12.08 -24.73
N ILE A 469 9.26 11.71 -23.52
CA ILE A 469 8.93 12.68 -22.47
C ILE A 469 10.19 13.44 -22.03
N GLY A 470 11.33 12.76 -21.89
CA GLY A 470 12.61 13.43 -21.62
C GLY A 470 12.98 14.47 -22.68
N ALA A 471 12.66 14.23 -23.95
CA ALA A 471 12.87 15.18 -25.04
C ALA A 471 11.91 16.38 -24.94
N LEU A 472 10.65 16.17 -24.59
CA LEU A 472 9.69 17.25 -24.32
C LEU A 472 10.17 18.17 -23.20
N LEU A 473 10.55 17.58 -22.06
CA LEU A 473 11.06 18.33 -20.90
C LEU A 473 12.32 19.12 -21.23
N LYS A 474 13.26 18.52 -21.97
CA LYS A 474 14.47 19.22 -22.43
C LYS A 474 14.16 20.44 -23.28
N ASN A 475 13.13 20.37 -24.11
CA ASN A 475 12.75 21.45 -25.03
C ASN A 475 11.74 22.43 -24.41
N HIS A 476 11.47 22.35 -23.11
CA HIS A 476 10.44 23.14 -22.41
C HIS A 476 9.05 23.05 -23.05
N GLN A 477 8.75 21.92 -23.69
CA GLN A 477 7.46 21.68 -24.32
C GLN A 477 6.49 21.10 -23.29
N THR A 478 5.34 21.72 -23.14
CA THR A 478 4.23 21.15 -22.34
C THR A 478 3.35 20.30 -23.24
N TYR A 479 3.00 19.12 -22.75
CA TYR A 479 2.18 18.17 -23.48
C TYR A 479 1.34 17.34 -22.51
N GLN A 480 0.03 17.28 -22.75
CA GLN A 480 -0.87 16.39 -21.98
C GLN A 480 -0.70 14.96 -22.45
N LEU A 481 -0.09 14.10 -21.63
CA LEU A 481 0.16 12.71 -22.01
C LEU A 481 -1.14 11.95 -22.25
N LEU A 482 -1.26 11.34 -23.42
CA LEU A 482 -2.42 10.57 -23.83
C LEU A 482 -2.57 9.29 -23.02
N ALA A 483 -1.45 8.60 -22.74
CA ALA A 483 -1.43 7.30 -22.08
C ALA A 483 -1.59 7.36 -20.54
N THR A 484 -1.77 8.52 -19.94
CA THR A 484 -1.99 8.61 -18.50
C THR A 484 -3.30 7.92 -18.09
N PRO A 485 -3.26 6.91 -17.22
CA PRO A 485 -4.44 6.20 -16.75
C PRO A 485 -5.48 7.12 -16.11
N THR A 486 -6.75 6.80 -16.32
CA THR A 486 -7.87 7.48 -15.63
C THR A 486 -8.46 6.64 -14.51
N HIS A 487 -8.12 5.35 -14.46
CA HIS A 487 -8.62 4.39 -13.49
C HIS A 487 -7.49 3.62 -12.81
N ASN A 488 -7.77 3.08 -11.62
CA ASN A 488 -6.78 2.35 -10.81
C ASN A 488 -6.32 1.02 -11.42
N ASP A 489 -7.04 0.48 -12.38
CA ASP A 489 -6.67 -0.71 -13.17
C ASP A 489 -5.69 -0.41 -14.31
N GLY A 490 -5.31 0.86 -14.47
CA GLY A 490 -4.40 1.32 -15.53
C GLY A 490 -5.08 1.61 -16.86
N THR A 491 -6.41 1.48 -16.95
CA THR A 491 -7.17 1.78 -18.17
C THR A 491 -7.41 3.27 -18.37
N ILE A 492 -7.78 3.65 -19.59
CA ILE A 492 -8.08 5.03 -19.98
C ILE A 492 -9.54 5.11 -20.43
N ASN A 493 -10.26 6.09 -19.90
CA ASN A 493 -11.58 6.45 -20.39
C ASN A 493 -11.48 6.99 -21.82
N PRO A 494 -12.20 6.44 -22.81
CA PRO A 494 -12.15 6.84 -24.21
C PRO A 494 -12.45 8.34 -24.42
N LEU A 495 -13.43 8.89 -23.71
CA LEU A 495 -13.77 10.31 -23.80
C LEU A 495 -12.63 11.20 -23.32
N THR A 496 -11.97 10.82 -22.22
CA THR A 496 -10.79 11.54 -21.71
C THR A 496 -9.63 11.49 -22.71
N LEU A 497 -9.39 10.36 -23.37
CA LEU A 497 -8.36 10.26 -24.42
C LEU A 497 -8.63 11.24 -25.57
N VAL A 498 -9.87 11.27 -26.07
CA VAL A 498 -10.25 12.21 -27.14
C VAL A 498 -10.08 13.65 -26.70
N GLN A 499 -10.53 14.00 -25.49
CA GLN A 499 -10.36 15.35 -24.94
C GLN A 499 -8.88 15.76 -24.85
N ARG A 500 -8.00 14.89 -24.35
CA ARG A 500 -6.55 15.12 -24.31
C ARG A 500 -5.96 15.32 -25.71
N THR A 501 -6.39 14.52 -26.68
CA THR A 501 -5.94 14.64 -28.07
C THR A 501 -6.32 16.00 -28.66
N LEU A 502 -7.55 16.47 -28.39
CA LEU A 502 -8.04 17.76 -28.86
C LEU A 502 -7.39 18.97 -28.13
N GLN A 503 -6.98 18.79 -26.89
CA GLN A 503 -6.30 19.84 -26.10
C GLN A 503 -4.83 20.02 -26.50
N ASN A 504 -4.18 18.99 -27.04
CA ASN A 504 -2.81 19.08 -27.48
C ASN A 504 -2.74 19.89 -28.80
N THR A 505 -2.20 21.08 -28.70
CA THR A 505 -2.03 22.00 -29.87
C THR A 505 -0.82 21.63 -30.74
N THR A 506 0.05 20.74 -30.28
CA THR A 506 1.21 20.23 -31.01
C THR A 506 0.75 19.23 -32.08
N THR A 507 1.23 19.41 -33.29
CA THR A 507 0.79 18.72 -34.49
C THR A 507 1.06 17.21 -34.52
N ASN A 508 1.97 16.70 -33.70
CA ASN A 508 2.28 15.27 -33.64
C ASN A 508 2.40 14.77 -32.20
N PRO A 509 1.49 13.91 -31.72
CA PRO A 509 1.65 13.24 -30.44
C PRO A 509 2.90 12.36 -30.45
N PRO A 510 3.62 12.24 -29.31
CA PRO A 510 4.74 11.30 -29.19
C PRO A 510 4.27 9.88 -29.52
N PRO A 511 4.93 9.19 -30.49
CA PRO A 511 4.42 7.90 -31.01
C PRO A 511 4.26 6.81 -29.97
N ALA A 512 5.19 6.71 -29.02
CA ALA A 512 5.11 5.70 -27.97
C ALA A 512 4.02 6.02 -26.95
N ASP A 513 3.77 7.31 -26.65
CA ASP A 513 2.67 7.72 -25.78
C ASP A 513 1.31 7.41 -26.40
N LEU A 514 1.13 7.69 -27.69
CA LEU A 514 -0.10 7.34 -28.42
C LEU A 514 -0.30 5.82 -28.46
N THR A 515 0.74 5.06 -28.78
CA THR A 515 0.67 3.58 -28.80
C THR A 515 0.26 3.03 -27.44
N GLN A 516 0.86 3.51 -26.37
CA GLN A 516 0.52 3.09 -25.00
C GLN A 516 -0.91 3.49 -24.62
N ALA A 517 -1.39 4.65 -25.09
CA ALA A 517 -2.76 5.10 -24.84
C ALA A 517 -3.78 4.18 -25.50
N LEU A 518 -3.53 3.76 -26.75
CA LEU A 518 -4.41 2.84 -27.46
C LEU A 518 -4.45 1.45 -26.80
N LEU A 519 -3.32 0.96 -26.29
CA LEU A 519 -3.26 -0.32 -25.56
C LEU A 519 -4.00 -0.29 -24.21
N ARG A 520 -4.22 0.89 -23.64
CA ARG A 520 -4.94 1.09 -22.37
C ARG A 520 -6.41 1.43 -22.54
N LEU A 521 -6.89 1.59 -23.77
CA LEU A 521 -8.31 1.83 -24.02
C LEU A 521 -9.15 0.63 -23.59
N ASN A 522 -10.21 0.90 -22.85
CA ASN A 522 -11.27 -0.07 -22.63
C ASN A 522 -12.34 0.08 -23.73
N PRO A 523 -12.41 -0.83 -24.70
CA PRO A 523 -13.36 -0.71 -25.81
C PRO A 523 -14.83 -0.84 -25.37
N ASN A 524 -15.08 -1.47 -24.23
CA ASN A 524 -16.41 -1.67 -23.65
C ASN A 524 -16.81 -0.59 -22.64
N HIS A 525 -16.08 0.53 -22.60
CA HIS A 525 -16.39 1.62 -21.69
C HIS A 525 -17.70 2.33 -22.07
N PRO A 526 -18.58 2.68 -21.10
CA PRO A 526 -19.86 3.37 -21.39
C PRO A 526 -19.72 4.66 -22.20
N ASP A 527 -18.60 5.37 -22.06
CA ASP A 527 -18.33 6.63 -22.75
C ASP A 527 -17.79 6.43 -24.18
N THR A 528 -17.61 5.20 -24.67
CA THR A 528 -17.10 4.93 -26.02
C THR A 528 -17.96 5.55 -27.13
N PRO A 529 -19.31 5.48 -27.10
CA PRO A 529 -20.14 6.15 -28.10
C PRO A 529 -19.99 7.67 -28.09
N THR A 530 -19.90 8.27 -26.89
CA THR A 530 -19.72 9.72 -26.73
C THR A 530 -18.35 10.16 -27.27
N ALA A 531 -17.30 9.41 -26.99
CA ALA A 531 -15.96 9.64 -27.52
C ALA A 531 -15.94 9.56 -29.05
N GLN A 532 -16.61 8.58 -29.65
CA GLN A 532 -16.73 8.42 -31.10
C GLN A 532 -17.46 9.61 -31.75
N ASN A 533 -18.55 10.07 -31.15
CA ASN A 533 -19.30 11.23 -31.61
C ASN A 533 -18.42 12.50 -31.56
N LEU A 534 -17.66 12.68 -30.50
CA LEU A 534 -16.75 13.82 -30.37
C LEU A 534 -15.62 13.77 -31.42
N LEU A 535 -15.05 12.60 -31.67
CA LEU A 535 -14.08 12.38 -32.77
C LEU A 535 -14.67 12.71 -34.12
N ASN A 536 -15.88 12.26 -34.43
CA ASN A 536 -16.56 12.51 -35.70
C ASN A 536 -16.82 14.02 -35.90
N GLN A 537 -17.16 14.75 -34.87
CA GLN A 537 -17.33 16.20 -34.92
C GLN A 537 -16.02 16.96 -35.21
N HIS A 538 -14.88 16.38 -34.89
CA HIS A 538 -13.55 16.97 -35.04
C HIS A 538 -12.69 16.33 -36.13
N ASN A 539 -13.20 15.38 -36.90
CA ASN A 539 -12.47 14.61 -37.95
C ASN A 539 -11.78 15.48 -39.01
N HIS A 540 -12.12 16.76 -39.14
CA HIS A 540 -11.41 17.71 -39.99
C HIS A 540 -10.08 18.22 -39.44
N LYS A 541 -9.68 17.87 -38.19
CA LYS A 541 -8.48 18.37 -37.50
C LYS A 541 -7.40 17.32 -37.20
N LEU A 542 -7.68 16.03 -37.44
CA LEU A 542 -6.67 14.98 -37.23
C LEU A 542 -5.89 14.71 -38.52
N PRO A 543 -4.56 14.72 -38.53
CA PRO A 543 -3.78 14.35 -39.69
C PRO A 543 -4.02 12.88 -40.04
N PRO A 544 -4.08 12.53 -41.36
CA PRO A 544 -4.31 11.15 -41.76
C PRO A 544 -3.16 10.28 -41.26
N THR A 545 -3.50 9.22 -40.50
CA THR A 545 -2.57 8.16 -40.15
C THR A 545 -2.14 7.45 -41.43
N LYS A 546 -0.91 7.68 -41.89
CA LYS A 546 -0.31 6.89 -42.96
C LYS A 546 -0.09 5.46 -42.41
N PRO A 547 -0.63 4.42 -43.08
CA PRO A 547 -0.28 3.06 -42.69
C PRO A 547 1.21 2.84 -42.99
N ASN A 548 1.93 2.41 -41.99
CA ASN A 548 3.32 1.96 -42.15
C ASN A 548 3.33 0.78 -43.13
N LYS A 549 4.03 0.98 -44.26
CA LYS A 549 4.43 -0.09 -45.16
C LYS A 549 5.55 -0.93 -44.55
#